data_3ef0c56bad74986ada15c5c4a4e162c5
#
_entry.id   3ef0c56bad74986ada15c5c4a4e162c5
#
_cell.length_a   1.000
_cell.length_b   1.000
_cell.length_c   1.000
_cell.angle_alpha   90.00
_cell.angle_beta   90.00
_cell.angle_gamma   90.00
#
_symmetry.space_group_name_H-M   'P 1'
#
loop_
_entity.id
_entity.type
_entity.pdbx_description
1 polymer ?
#
loop_
_entity_poly.entity_id
_entity_poly.type
_entity_poly.pdbx_seq_one_letter_code
_entity_poly.pdbx_strand_id
1 'polypeptide(L)'
;VPAIYVQDDEPGINSFAAGMTINDAVIVVTQGALTALERDELQAMIAHEFSHIRNGDIRLNTRLAAAMAGLLMIAKLAELLHHDRGNHSSDRLDISIGRRRGTADAFATGCHLLGYGGVLFGDLLKAAVNRQREILADASAVQFTRHPEALANALKKVAGHPYASLMFHPNSCTFSHLFFA
;
A
#
# COMPACT_ATOMS: atom_id res chain seq x y z
N VAL A 1 -0.36 -1.76 24.83
CA VAL A 1 -0.39 -0.43 24.20
C VAL A 1 0.80 -0.42 23.24
N PRO A 2 0.60 -0.06 21.97
CA PRO A 2 1.71 0.03 21.02
C PRO A 2 2.72 1.09 21.46
N ALA A 3 4.00 0.87 21.16
CA ALA A 3 5.03 1.87 21.38
C ALA A 3 4.87 3.01 20.37
N ILE A 4 5.14 4.24 20.80
CA ILE A 4 5.09 5.42 19.95
C ILE A 4 6.51 5.90 19.72
N TYR A 5 6.90 6.09 18.46
CA TYR A 5 8.20 6.60 18.05
C TYR A 5 8.03 7.94 17.33
N VAL A 6 9.05 8.76 17.41
CA VAL A 6 9.12 10.04 16.70
C VAL A 6 10.17 9.92 15.60
N GLN A 7 9.83 10.44 14.44
CA GLN A 7 10.74 10.57 13.31
C GLN A 7 11.21 12.02 13.21
N ASP A 8 12.42 12.29 13.69
CA ASP A 8 12.93 13.65 13.93
C ASP A 8 13.25 14.45 12.65
N ASP A 9 13.55 13.76 11.53
CA ASP A 9 14.02 14.43 10.29
C ASP A 9 12.89 14.75 9.30
N GLU A 10 11.62 14.54 9.68
CA GLU A 10 10.48 14.73 8.76
C GLU A 10 9.64 15.95 9.15
N PRO A 11 9.68 17.02 8.32
CA PRO A 11 8.93 18.25 8.60
C PRO A 11 7.45 18.17 8.20
N GLY A 12 7.03 17.19 7.39
CA GLY A 12 5.63 16.98 7.02
C GLY A 12 4.80 16.51 8.21
N ILE A 13 3.49 16.81 8.18
CA ILE A 13 2.55 16.33 9.20
C ILE A 13 2.09 14.95 8.80
N ASN A 14 2.62 13.89 9.46
CA ASN A 14 2.27 12.53 9.13
C ASN A 14 2.36 11.61 10.35
N SER A 15 1.66 10.47 10.27
CA SER A 15 1.81 9.32 11.16
C SER A 15 1.60 8.03 10.39
N PHE A 16 2.10 6.94 10.91
CA PHE A 16 1.79 5.63 10.37
C PHE A 16 1.93 4.55 11.44
N ALA A 17 1.18 3.47 11.25
CA ALA A 17 1.27 2.28 12.07
C ALA A 17 2.03 1.17 11.33
N ALA A 18 2.90 0.46 12.02
CA ALA A 18 3.63 -0.69 11.50
C ALA A 18 3.51 -1.88 12.46
N GLY A 19 3.64 -3.10 11.93
CA GLY A 19 3.54 -4.35 12.71
C GLY A 19 2.52 -5.31 12.09
N MET A 20 2.62 -6.58 12.42
CA MET A 20 1.73 -7.61 11.88
C MET A 20 0.59 -7.99 12.85
N THR A 21 0.79 -7.70 14.11
CA THR A 21 -0.15 -8.04 15.19
C THR A 21 -0.23 -6.91 16.21
N ILE A 22 -1.25 -6.94 17.04
CA ILE A 22 -1.46 -5.95 18.11
C ILE A 22 -0.29 -5.90 19.12
N ASN A 23 0.47 -7.00 19.24
CA ASN A 23 1.55 -7.13 20.21
C ASN A 23 2.89 -6.60 19.72
N ASP A 24 3.11 -6.56 18.41
CA ASP A 24 4.31 -6.06 17.74
C ASP A 24 4.07 -4.73 17.02
N ALA A 25 2.87 -4.17 17.17
CA ALA A 25 2.53 -2.92 16.54
C ALA A 25 3.22 -1.73 17.19
N VAL A 26 3.65 -0.80 16.34
CA VAL A 26 4.22 0.49 16.73
C VAL A 26 3.51 1.60 15.94
N ILE A 27 3.47 2.79 16.53
CA ILE A 27 2.99 4.00 15.86
C ILE A 27 4.17 4.95 15.73
N VAL A 28 4.37 5.48 14.55
CA VAL A 28 5.40 6.49 14.27
C VAL A 28 4.72 7.80 13.94
N VAL A 29 5.20 8.88 14.54
CA VAL A 29 4.70 10.24 14.33
C VAL A 29 5.88 11.10 13.89
N THR A 30 5.67 11.95 12.89
CA THR A 30 6.72 12.86 12.41
C THR A 30 6.92 14.05 13.35
N GLN A 31 8.12 14.64 13.33
CA GLN A 31 8.43 15.88 14.05
C GLN A 31 7.51 17.03 13.59
N GLY A 32 7.17 17.08 12.30
CA GLY A 32 6.21 18.04 11.76
C GLY A 32 4.82 17.93 12.42
N ALA A 33 4.33 16.74 12.66
CA ALA A 33 3.06 16.52 13.36
C ALA A 33 3.13 17.00 14.82
N LEU A 34 4.23 16.73 15.52
CA LEU A 34 4.42 17.18 16.90
C LEU A 34 4.50 18.70 17.04
N THR A 35 5.02 19.40 16.03
CA THR A 35 5.19 20.86 16.07
C THR A 35 3.96 21.62 15.58
N ALA A 36 3.20 21.06 14.64
CA ALA A 36 2.07 21.74 13.99
C ALA A 36 0.71 21.42 14.63
N LEU A 37 0.56 20.25 15.24
CA LEU A 37 -0.71 19.81 15.81
C LEU A 37 -0.80 20.13 17.30
N GLU A 38 -1.99 20.52 17.72
CA GLU A 38 -2.32 20.62 19.13
C GLU A 38 -2.50 19.22 19.75
N ARG A 39 -2.48 19.17 21.08
CA ARG A 39 -2.55 17.89 21.81
C ARG A 39 -3.76 17.04 21.40
N ASP A 40 -4.93 17.66 21.28
CA ASP A 40 -6.17 16.93 20.96
C ASP A 40 -6.17 16.45 19.50
N GLU A 41 -5.61 17.25 18.59
CA GLU A 41 -5.42 16.90 17.18
C GLU A 41 -4.43 15.75 17.01
N LEU A 42 -3.30 15.80 17.71
CA LEU A 42 -2.31 14.72 17.72
C LEU A 42 -2.91 13.45 18.32
N GLN A 43 -3.69 13.56 19.40
CA GLN A 43 -4.39 12.42 19.99
C GLN A 43 -5.39 11.80 19.02
N ALA A 44 -6.11 12.61 18.24
CA ALA A 44 -7.04 12.13 17.23
C ALA A 44 -6.29 11.40 16.08
N MET A 45 -5.15 11.91 15.63
CA MET A 45 -4.29 11.28 14.65
C MET A 45 -3.77 9.92 15.15
N ILE A 46 -3.23 9.85 16.36
CA ILE A 46 -2.77 8.60 16.98
C ILE A 46 -3.92 7.60 17.17
N ALA A 47 -5.12 8.07 17.51
CA ALA A 47 -6.30 7.23 17.64
C ALA A 47 -6.74 6.62 16.30
N HIS A 48 -6.57 7.36 15.20
CA HIS A 48 -6.79 6.86 13.84
C HIS A 48 -5.83 5.71 13.53
N GLU A 49 -4.52 5.88 13.73
CA GLU A 49 -3.53 4.82 13.55
C GLU A 49 -3.78 3.60 14.45
N PHE A 50 -4.18 3.85 15.68
CA PHE A 50 -4.56 2.78 16.61
C PHE A 50 -5.75 1.97 16.11
N SER A 51 -6.68 2.62 15.41
CA SER A 51 -7.81 1.93 14.76
C SER A 51 -7.36 0.92 13.73
N HIS A 52 -6.40 1.29 12.86
CA HIS A 52 -5.83 0.38 11.87
C HIS A 52 -5.17 -0.85 12.50
N ILE A 53 -4.41 -0.64 13.60
CA ILE A 53 -3.82 -1.75 14.37
C ILE A 53 -4.90 -2.67 14.93
N ARG A 54 -5.92 -2.11 15.57
CA ARG A 54 -7.02 -2.86 16.19
C ARG A 54 -7.83 -3.66 15.17
N ASN A 55 -8.09 -3.07 14.01
CA ASN A 55 -8.88 -3.68 12.94
C ASN A 55 -8.06 -4.68 12.09
N GLY A 56 -6.73 -4.74 12.27
CA GLY A 56 -5.85 -5.64 11.54
C GLY A 56 -5.64 -5.23 10.08
N ASP A 57 -5.76 -3.95 9.78
CA ASP A 57 -5.68 -3.38 8.44
C ASP A 57 -4.32 -3.60 7.80
N ILE A 58 -3.24 -3.45 8.58
CA ILE A 58 -1.86 -3.68 8.14
C ILE A 58 -1.71 -5.12 7.63
N ARG A 59 -2.22 -6.10 8.37
CA ARG A 59 -2.16 -7.52 7.99
C ARG A 59 -2.94 -7.81 6.71
N LEU A 60 -4.10 -7.17 6.52
CA LEU A 60 -4.86 -7.33 5.29
C LEU A 60 -4.13 -6.71 4.11
N ASN A 61 -3.64 -5.48 4.23
CA ASN A 61 -2.90 -4.80 3.18
C ASN A 61 -1.66 -5.60 2.76
N THR A 62 -0.92 -6.16 3.71
CA THR A 62 0.23 -7.03 3.42
C THR A 62 -0.20 -8.27 2.63
N ARG A 63 -1.32 -8.92 2.98
CA ARG A 63 -1.83 -10.08 2.26
C ARG A 63 -2.29 -9.72 0.84
N LEU A 64 -2.96 -8.59 0.67
CA LEU A 64 -3.37 -8.10 -0.64
C LEU A 64 -2.15 -7.79 -1.52
N ALA A 65 -1.15 -7.10 -0.96
CA ALA A 65 0.10 -6.81 -1.66
C ALA A 65 0.84 -8.09 -2.08
N ALA A 66 0.91 -9.09 -1.20
CA ALA A 66 1.53 -10.38 -1.52
C ALA A 66 0.76 -11.13 -2.63
N ALA A 67 -0.57 -11.11 -2.61
CA ALA A 67 -1.38 -11.71 -3.66
C ALA A 67 -1.15 -11.04 -5.02
N MET A 68 -1.11 -9.69 -5.04
CA MET A 68 -0.84 -8.91 -6.25
C MET A 68 0.58 -9.16 -6.78
N ALA A 69 1.59 -9.24 -5.89
CA ALA A 69 2.95 -9.59 -6.27
C ALA A 69 3.01 -11.00 -6.88
N GLY A 70 2.26 -11.97 -6.36
CA GLY A 70 2.13 -13.29 -6.93
C GLY A 70 1.54 -13.29 -8.35
N LEU A 71 0.48 -12.51 -8.58
CA LEU A 71 -0.12 -12.35 -9.91
C LEU A 71 0.87 -11.71 -10.90
N LEU A 72 1.61 -10.69 -10.44
CA LEU A 72 2.63 -10.04 -11.25
C LEU A 72 3.79 -10.98 -11.60
N MET A 73 4.19 -11.85 -10.67
CA MET A 73 5.21 -12.88 -10.95
C MET A 73 4.78 -13.84 -12.05
N ILE A 74 3.49 -14.24 -12.09
CA ILE A 74 2.96 -15.09 -13.16
C ILE A 74 3.09 -14.38 -14.52
N ALA A 75 2.73 -13.09 -14.60
CA ALA A 75 2.88 -12.31 -15.81
C ALA A 75 4.35 -12.19 -16.25
N LYS A 76 5.25 -11.92 -15.30
CA LYS A 76 6.71 -11.82 -15.56
C LYS A 76 7.32 -13.15 -15.99
N LEU A 77 6.89 -14.26 -15.40
CA LEU A 77 7.33 -15.59 -15.82
C LEU A 77 6.89 -15.89 -17.26
N ALA A 78 5.66 -15.54 -17.62
CA ALA A 78 5.17 -15.68 -18.99
C ALA A 78 5.99 -14.84 -19.98
N GLU A 79 6.38 -13.61 -19.61
CA GLU A 79 7.25 -12.74 -20.39
C GLU A 79 8.63 -13.37 -20.62
N LEU A 80 9.25 -13.92 -19.58
CA LEU A 80 10.54 -14.59 -19.67
C LEU A 80 10.47 -15.82 -20.60
N LEU A 81 9.42 -16.62 -20.49
CA LEU A 81 9.20 -17.78 -21.37
C LEU A 81 8.98 -17.39 -22.84
N HIS A 82 8.45 -16.19 -23.08
CA HIS A 82 8.30 -15.64 -24.43
C HIS A 82 9.62 -15.10 -24.99
N HIS A 83 10.39 -14.39 -24.14
CA HIS A 83 11.64 -13.75 -24.56
C HIS A 83 12.73 -14.74 -24.92
N ASP A 84 12.86 -15.83 -24.17
CA ASP A 84 13.85 -16.89 -24.42
C ASP A 84 13.61 -17.62 -25.76
N ARG A 85 12.37 -17.65 -26.23
CA ARG A 85 12.00 -18.23 -27.53
C ARG A 85 12.31 -17.33 -28.74
N GLY A 86 12.35 -16.02 -28.53
CA GLY A 86 12.66 -15.04 -29.59
C GLY A 86 14.13 -15.02 -29.99
N ASN A 87 15.03 -15.44 -29.09
CA ASN A 87 16.46 -15.32 -29.29
C ASN A 87 17.15 -16.59 -29.91
N HIS A 88 16.42 -17.67 -30.07
CA HIS A 88 16.92 -18.93 -30.65
C HIS A 88 16.47 -19.20 -32.09
N SER A 89 15.92 -18.21 -32.80
CA SER A 89 15.47 -18.37 -34.18
C SER A 89 16.42 -17.77 -35.22
N SER A 90 17.72 -18.03 -35.11
CA SER A 90 18.62 -17.94 -36.26
C SER A 90 19.24 -19.31 -36.51
N ASP A 91 18.90 -19.89 -37.66
CA ASP A 91 19.47 -21.10 -38.23
C ASP A 91 19.00 -22.48 -37.74
N ARG A 92 17.80 -22.85 -38.16
CA ARG A 92 17.55 -24.22 -38.70
C ARG A 92 16.19 -24.26 -39.39
N LEU A 93 16.18 -24.61 -40.68
CA LEU A 93 15.01 -25.05 -41.44
C LEU A 93 14.33 -26.21 -40.63
N ASP A 94 13.22 -25.95 -39.99
CA ASP A 94 12.39 -27.01 -39.44
C ASP A 94 10.95 -26.88 -39.96
N ILE A 95 10.70 -27.65 -41.01
CA ILE A 95 9.40 -27.84 -41.65
C ILE A 95 8.65 -28.87 -40.80
N SER A 96 8.23 -28.52 -39.63
CA SER A 96 7.12 -29.23 -38.97
C SER A 96 6.89 -28.66 -37.56
N ILE A 97 5.64 -28.45 -37.25
CA ILE A 97 5.04 -28.15 -35.94
C ILE A 97 4.43 -26.73 -35.87
N GLY A 98 3.63 -26.40 -36.87
CA GLY A 98 2.72 -25.21 -36.80
C GLY A 98 1.63 -25.33 -35.73
N ARG A 99 1.43 -26.50 -35.14
CA ARG A 99 0.37 -26.72 -34.14
C ARG A 99 0.79 -26.53 -32.68
N ARG A 100 2.06 -26.75 -32.37
CA ARG A 100 2.60 -26.56 -31.00
C ARG A 100 2.98 -25.10 -30.70
N ARG A 101 3.28 -24.32 -31.69
CA ARG A 101 3.63 -22.90 -31.55
C ARG A 101 2.39 -22.08 -31.13
N GLY A 102 1.25 -22.31 -31.78
CA GLY A 102 0.01 -21.59 -31.45
C GLY A 102 -0.53 -21.87 -30.04
N THR A 103 -0.35 -23.08 -29.52
CA THR A 103 -0.80 -23.41 -28.15
C THR A 103 0.08 -22.79 -27.07
N ALA A 104 1.40 -22.72 -27.28
CA ALA A 104 2.32 -22.10 -26.33
C ALA A 104 2.15 -20.57 -26.31
N ASP A 105 1.94 -19.95 -27.46
CA ASP A 105 1.69 -18.52 -27.60
C ASP A 105 0.31 -18.16 -27.00
N ALA A 106 -0.71 -18.99 -27.20
CA ALA A 106 -2.01 -18.81 -26.57
C ALA A 106 -1.94 -18.95 -25.04
N PHE A 107 -1.15 -19.91 -24.53
CA PHE A 107 -0.92 -20.06 -23.10
C PHE A 107 -0.20 -18.86 -22.50
N ALA A 108 0.87 -18.38 -23.13
CA ALA A 108 1.61 -17.21 -22.66
C ALA A 108 0.74 -15.94 -22.69
N THR A 109 -0.05 -15.74 -23.76
CA THR A 109 -1.02 -14.63 -23.84
C THR A 109 -2.07 -14.73 -22.73
N GLY A 110 -2.57 -15.95 -22.46
CA GLY A 110 -3.49 -16.20 -21.34
C GLY A 110 -2.87 -15.83 -19.98
N CYS A 111 -1.62 -16.20 -19.73
CA CYS A 111 -0.90 -15.82 -18.51
C CYS A 111 -0.66 -14.30 -18.39
N HIS A 112 -0.39 -13.61 -19.52
CA HIS A 112 -0.30 -12.16 -19.54
C HIS A 112 -1.63 -11.49 -19.17
N LEU A 113 -2.72 -11.90 -19.80
CA LEU A 113 -4.05 -11.37 -19.53
C LEU A 113 -4.47 -11.62 -18.07
N LEU A 114 -4.22 -12.80 -17.54
CA LEU A 114 -4.51 -13.14 -16.15
C LEU A 114 -3.62 -12.33 -15.19
N GLY A 115 -2.32 -12.21 -15.47
CA GLY A 115 -1.39 -11.50 -14.61
C GLY A 115 -1.67 -10.00 -14.56
N TYR A 116 -1.70 -9.32 -15.70
CA TYR A 116 -1.93 -7.88 -15.74
C TYR A 116 -3.38 -7.49 -15.44
N GLY A 117 -4.35 -8.25 -15.96
CA GLY A 117 -5.76 -8.06 -15.64
C GLY A 117 -6.06 -8.30 -14.15
N GLY A 118 -5.42 -9.31 -13.57
CA GLY A 118 -5.52 -9.60 -12.13
C GLY A 118 -4.91 -8.51 -11.26
N VAL A 119 -3.77 -7.93 -11.66
CA VAL A 119 -3.16 -6.79 -10.95
C VAL A 119 -4.07 -5.57 -11.02
N LEU A 120 -4.57 -5.20 -12.20
CA LEU A 120 -5.49 -4.07 -12.36
C LEU A 120 -6.75 -4.23 -11.48
N PHE A 121 -7.35 -5.41 -11.50
CA PHE A 121 -8.52 -5.71 -10.67
C PHE A 121 -8.16 -5.69 -9.18
N GLY A 122 -6.99 -6.21 -8.82
CA GLY A 122 -6.46 -6.19 -7.46
C GLY A 122 -6.24 -4.77 -6.93
N ASP A 123 -5.69 -3.88 -7.75
CA ASP A 123 -5.49 -2.47 -7.40
C ASP A 123 -6.83 -1.76 -7.17
N LEU A 124 -7.81 -2.01 -8.03
CA LEU A 124 -9.15 -1.46 -7.88
C LEU A 124 -9.83 -1.96 -6.61
N LEU A 125 -9.72 -3.25 -6.32
CA LEU A 125 -10.26 -3.86 -5.11
C LEU A 125 -9.57 -3.31 -3.86
N LYS A 126 -8.23 -3.18 -3.89
CA LYS A 126 -7.45 -2.59 -2.81
C LYS A 126 -7.88 -1.14 -2.53
N ALA A 127 -8.05 -0.33 -3.58
CA ALA A 127 -8.52 1.04 -3.43
C ALA A 127 -9.92 1.12 -2.81
N ALA A 128 -10.85 0.26 -3.24
CA ALA A 128 -12.20 0.21 -2.69
C ALA A 128 -12.20 -0.21 -1.20
N VAL A 129 -11.42 -1.22 -0.85
CA VAL A 129 -11.29 -1.71 0.54
C VAL A 129 -10.63 -0.65 1.42
N ASN A 130 -9.55 -0.02 0.97
CA ASN A 130 -8.86 1.02 1.73
C ASN A 130 -9.81 2.19 2.04
N ARG A 131 -10.56 2.68 1.05
CA ARG A 131 -11.50 3.78 1.28
C ARG A 131 -12.53 3.48 2.39
N GLN A 132 -13.06 2.27 2.44
CA GLN A 132 -14.00 1.89 3.50
C GLN A 132 -13.33 1.80 4.87
N ARG A 133 -12.06 1.39 4.91
CA ARG A 133 -11.28 1.29 6.14
C ARG A 133 -10.88 2.64 6.68
N GLU A 134 -10.57 3.60 5.82
CA GLU A 134 -10.34 5.01 6.24
C GLU A 134 -11.57 5.57 6.94
N ILE A 135 -12.77 5.40 6.35
CA ILE A 135 -14.02 5.84 6.98
C ILE A 135 -14.24 5.16 8.35
N LEU A 136 -13.92 3.88 8.45
CA LEU A 136 -14.03 3.16 9.72
C LEU A 136 -12.99 3.62 10.75
N ALA A 137 -11.76 3.92 10.31
CA ALA A 137 -10.70 4.41 11.15
C ALA A 137 -11.04 5.79 11.71
N ASP A 138 -11.54 6.70 10.87
CA ASP A 138 -12.01 8.02 11.28
C ASP A 138 -13.14 7.93 12.31
N ALA A 139 -14.15 7.10 12.02
CA ALA A 139 -15.26 6.89 12.95
C ALA A 139 -14.77 6.31 14.29
N SER A 140 -13.81 5.39 14.25
CA SER A 140 -13.20 4.81 15.46
C SER A 140 -12.36 5.82 16.24
N ALA A 141 -11.58 6.65 15.53
CA ALA A 141 -10.79 7.72 16.16
C ALA A 141 -11.69 8.70 16.93
N VAL A 142 -12.79 9.11 16.30
CA VAL A 142 -13.80 9.96 16.94
C VAL A 142 -14.43 9.25 18.15
N GLN A 143 -14.71 7.94 18.04
CA GLN A 143 -15.26 7.17 19.15
C GLN A 143 -14.30 7.06 20.33
N PHE A 144 -12.99 6.94 20.08
CA PHE A 144 -11.96 6.83 21.12
C PHE A 144 -11.69 8.18 21.80
N THR A 145 -11.60 9.24 21.02
CA THR A 145 -11.28 10.58 21.53
C THR A 145 -12.50 11.35 22.03
N ARG A 146 -13.69 11.01 21.51
CA ARG A 146 -14.94 11.75 21.71
C ARG A 146 -14.88 13.22 21.29
N HIS A 147 -13.95 13.53 20.38
CA HIS A 147 -13.67 14.89 19.93
C HIS A 147 -13.56 14.95 18.39
N PRO A 148 -14.70 14.98 17.67
CA PRO A 148 -14.70 14.95 16.20
C PRO A 148 -14.01 16.17 15.56
N GLU A 149 -14.09 17.33 16.22
CA GLU A 149 -13.47 18.57 15.72
C GLU A 149 -11.94 18.49 15.69
N ALA A 150 -11.33 17.78 16.65
CA ALA A 150 -9.89 17.61 16.70
C ALA A 150 -9.37 16.87 15.46
N LEU A 151 -10.02 15.77 15.05
CA LEU A 151 -9.67 15.05 13.82
C LEU A 151 -9.85 15.93 12.58
N ALA A 152 -10.98 16.65 12.48
CA ALA A 152 -11.26 17.53 11.36
C ALA A 152 -10.23 18.69 11.26
N ASN A 153 -9.79 19.23 12.38
CA ASN A 153 -8.78 20.29 12.42
C ASN A 153 -7.38 19.75 12.08
N ALA A 154 -7.02 18.55 12.56
CA ALA A 154 -5.80 17.86 12.16
C ALA A 154 -5.73 17.71 10.64
N LEU A 155 -6.79 17.17 10.02
CA LEU A 155 -6.86 16.98 8.55
C LEU A 155 -6.77 18.31 7.79
N LYS A 156 -7.41 19.39 8.29
CA LYS A 156 -7.29 20.72 7.68
C LYS A 156 -5.86 21.26 7.76
N LYS A 157 -5.16 21.05 8.89
CA LYS A 157 -3.77 21.46 9.05
C LYS A 157 -2.85 20.68 8.14
N VAL A 158 -3.06 19.35 7.98
CA VAL A 158 -2.33 18.53 7.00
C VAL A 158 -2.53 19.06 5.59
N ALA A 159 -3.77 19.31 5.17
CA ALA A 159 -4.08 19.82 3.84
C ALA A 159 -3.54 21.21 3.56
N GLY A 160 -3.41 22.05 4.58
CA GLY A 160 -2.87 23.43 4.48
C GLY A 160 -1.36 23.54 4.68
N HIS A 161 -0.67 22.47 5.07
CA HIS A 161 0.75 22.51 5.35
C HIS A 161 1.57 22.48 4.05
N PRO A 162 2.67 23.29 3.92
CA PRO A 162 3.47 23.35 2.69
C PRO A 162 4.04 22.01 2.23
N TYR A 163 4.34 21.14 3.17
CA TYR A 163 4.85 19.79 2.90
C TYR A 163 3.74 18.72 2.97
N ALA A 164 2.52 19.11 3.36
CA ALA A 164 1.39 18.18 3.55
C ALA A 164 1.80 16.90 4.29
N SER A 165 1.42 15.75 3.76
CA SER A 165 1.83 14.43 4.25
C SER A 165 3.07 13.88 3.53
N LEU A 166 3.83 14.71 2.78
CA LEU A 166 5.03 14.26 2.07
C LEU A 166 6.12 13.82 3.04
N MET A 167 6.74 12.70 2.74
CA MET A 167 7.91 12.19 3.45
C MET A 167 9.13 12.26 2.54
N PHE A 168 10.21 12.84 3.05
CA PHE A 168 11.45 13.03 2.32
C PHE A 168 12.46 11.87 2.50
N HIS A 169 12.13 10.90 3.33
CA HIS A 169 13.01 9.74 3.55
C HIS A 169 13.17 8.91 2.25
N PRO A 170 14.41 8.46 1.90
CA PRO A 170 14.68 7.73 0.65
C PRO A 170 13.82 6.48 0.44
N ASN A 171 13.35 5.84 1.49
CA ASN A 171 12.52 4.63 1.45
C ASN A 171 11.01 4.92 1.51
N SER A 172 10.59 6.19 1.51
CA SER A 172 9.17 6.57 1.65
C SER A 172 8.28 5.98 0.54
N CYS A 173 8.80 5.88 -0.68
CA CYS A 173 8.06 5.30 -1.82
C CYS A 173 7.65 3.84 -1.59
N THR A 174 8.43 3.07 -0.82
CA THR A 174 8.13 1.66 -0.54
C THR A 174 6.97 1.51 0.46
N PHE A 175 6.77 2.50 1.32
CA PHE A 175 5.79 2.48 2.41
C PHE A 175 4.65 3.48 2.21
N SER A 176 4.56 4.13 1.05
CA SER A 176 3.58 5.20 0.77
C SER A 176 2.11 4.80 1.03
N HIS A 177 1.80 3.51 0.99
CA HIS A 177 0.46 2.96 1.25
C HIS A 177 0.13 2.81 2.75
N LEU A 178 1.05 3.18 3.66
CA LEU A 178 0.87 3.11 5.11
C LEU A 178 0.68 4.50 5.74
N PHE A 179 0.74 5.57 4.96
CA PHE A 179 0.71 6.93 5.48
C PHE A 179 -0.71 7.48 5.60
N PHE A 180 -0.88 8.33 6.61
CA PHE A 180 -2.07 9.11 6.86
C PHE A 180 -2.25 10.19 5.77
N ALA A 181 -3.38 10.21 5.11
CA ALA A 181 -3.93 11.12 4.11
C ALA A 181 -4.05 10.55 2.71
#